data_1d49cda73a14b45240e1b8154ad3a49f
#
_entry.id   1d49cda73a14b45240e1b8154ad3a49f
#
_cell.length_a   1.000
_cell.length_b   1.000
_cell.length_c   1.000
_cell.angle_alpha   90.00
_cell.angle_beta   90.00
_cell.angle_gamma   90.00
#
_symmetry.space_group_name_H-M   'P 1'
#
loop_
_entity.id
_entity.type
_entity.pdbx_description
1 polymer ?
#
loop_
_entity_poly.entity_id
_entity_poly.type
_entity_poly.pdbx_seq_one_letter_code
_entity_poly.pdbx_strand_id
1 'polypeptide(L)'
;FIRLFTPLGVEEEGLQLYVGYLKKVIAMRSRMEFEQLVEMMDQQNVNFVRCLTNLFKDIVLAIEENSEILSGLCGEDGIVYAICELQEECDSRGSVILNKYMEYRQLAKLSSEINAHNTNLLAVGGGPEGPDPREVELYLEEILSLMQLGEDYTEFMISKIKALTSVDPELLPRATKAFRSGSFSKVAQDLTGFYVILEGFFMVENVRKAIKIDEHVPDCLTTSMVDDVFYVLQSCLRRAISTSNISSVVAVLSGASSLLGNEYHEALQHKTREPNLGAKLFFGGVGVQKTGTEIATALNNMDVSSEYVLKLKHEIEEQCAE
;
A
#
# COMPACT_ATOMS: atom_id res chain seq x y z
N PHE A 1 -31.22 13.64 -30.20
CA PHE A 1 -30.56 14.97 -30.20
C PHE A 1 -29.11 14.84 -30.72
N ILE A 2 -28.28 13.97 -30.19
CA ILE A 2 -26.86 13.81 -30.56
C ILE A 2 -26.67 13.46 -32.04
N ARG A 3 -27.54 12.65 -32.63
CA ARG A 3 -27.51 12.28 -34.08
C ARG A 3 -27.72 13.44 -35.03
N LEU A 4 -28.04 14.64 -34.51
CA LEU A 4 -28.23 15.84 -35.34
C LEU A 4 -26.92 16.58 -35.58
N PHE A 5 -25.86 16.35 -34.83
CA PHE A 5 -24.58 17.04 -34.99
C PHE A 5 -23.88 16.67 -36.30
N THR A 6 -23.88 15.37 -36.65
CA THR A 6 -23.24 14.90 -37.88
C THR A 6 -23.83 15.51 -39.16
N PRO A 7 -25.16 15.58 -39.35
CA PRO A 7 -25.72 16.27 -40.55
C PRO A 7 -25.46 17.76 -40.56
N LEU A 8 -25.17 18.37 -39.43
CA LEU A 8 -24.89 19.79 -39.32
C LEU A 8 -23.41 20.15 -39.49
N GLY A 9 -22.51 19.13 -39.47
CA GLY A 9 -21.07 19.35 -39.60
C GLY A 9 -20.43 20.00 -38.38
N VAL A 10 -21.01 19.73 -37.16
CA VAL A 10 -20.56 20.29 -35.87
C VAL A 10 -20.31 19.18 -34.86
N GLU A 11 -19.59 18.14 -35.30
CA GLU A 11 -19.35 16.93 -34.51
C GLU A 11 -18.49 17.24 -33.27
N GLU A 12 -17.50 18.10 -33.39
CA GLU A 12 -16.62 18.47 -32.26
C GLU A 12 -17.37 19.19 -31.13
N GLU A 13 -18.23 20.14 -31.49
CA GLU A 13 -19.09 20.84 -30.54
C GLU A 13 -20.09 19.86 -29.89
N GLY A 14 -20.60 18.91 -30.67
CA GLY A 14 -21.47 17.84 -30.17
C GLY A 14 -20.76 16.95 -29.16
N LEU A 15 -19.52 16.58 -29.44
CA LEU A 15 -18.68 15.78 -28.55
C LEU A 15 -18.42 16.53 -27.23
N GLN A 16 -17.98 17.80 -27.31
CA GLN A 16 -17.71 18.63 -26.13
C GLN A 16 -18.95 18.79 -25.23
N LEU A 17 -20.11 19.06 -25.81
CA LEU A 17 -21.36 19.20 -25.07
C LEU A 17 -21.77 17.89 -24.39
N TYR A 18 -21.62 16.77 -25.09
CA TYR A 18 -22.01 15.47 -24.59
C TYR A 18 -21.10 15.00 -23.44
N VAL A 19 -19.80 15.10 -23.65
CA VAL A 19 -18.80 14.78 -22.59
C VAL A 19 -18.94 15.72 -21.40
N GLY A 20 -19.21 17.01 -21.65
CA GLY A 20 -19.50 17.97 -20.59
C GLY A 20 -20.75 17.59 -19.75
N TYR A 21 -21.76 17.02 -20.38
CA TYR A 21 -22.92 16.48 -19.68
C TYR A 21 -22.54 15.25 -18.82
N LEU A 22 -21.78 14.29 -19.37
CA LEU A 22 -21.31 13.14 -18.63
C LEU A 22 -20.47 13.55 -17.40
N LYS A 23 -19.56 14.51 -17.55
CA LYS A 23 -18.78 15.11 -16.45
C LYS A 23 -19.68 15.63 -15.34
N LYS A 24 -20.70 16.39 -15.68
CA LYS A 24 -21.64 16.98 -14.70
C LYS A 24 -22.39 15.90 -13.94
N VAL A 25 -22.86 14.84 -14.60
CA VAL A 25 -23.57 13.73 -13.97
C VAL A 25 -22.65 13.02 -12.98
N ILE A 26 -21.43 12.69 -13.40
CA ILE A 26 -20.45 12.01 -12.53
C ILE A 26 -20.09 12.88 -11.33
N ALA A 27 -19.80 14.17 -11.55
CA ALA A 27 -19.48 15.10 -10.47
C ALA A 27 -20.62 15.24 -9.47
N MET A 28 -21.86 15.32 -9.92
CA MET A 28 -23.03 15.42 -9.05
C MET A 28 -23.21 14.15 -8.20
N ARG A 29 -23.14 12.97 -8.81
CA ARG A 29 -23.26 11.68 -8.09
C ARG A 29 -22.16 11.52 -7.06
N SER A 30 -20.91 11.79 -7.44
CA SER A 30 -19.76 11.69 -6.54
C SER A 30 -19.87 12.68 -5.36
N ARG A 31 -20.34 13.90 -5.59
CA ARG A 31 -20.57 14.88 -4.51
C ARG A 31 -21.63 14.39 -3.53
N MET A 32 -22.75 13.89 -4.01
CA MET A 32 -23.83 13.36 -3.15
C MET A 32 -23.34 12.21 -2.27
N GLU A 33 -22.60 11.26 -2.85
CA GLU A 33 -22.03 10.14 -2.11
C GLU A 33 -20.98 10.60 -1.08
N PHE A 34 -20.17 11.57 -1.44
CA PHE A 34 -19.17 12.16 -0.54
C PHE A 34 -19.81 12.90 0.63
N GLU A 35 -20.88 13.67 0.40
CA GLU A 35 -21.63 14.34 1.44
C GLU A 35 -22.25 13.34 2.42
N GLN A 36 -22.85 12.26 1.91
CA GLN A 36 -23.34 11.16 2.75
C GLN A 36 -22.23 10.48 3.56
N LEU A 37 -21.06 10.27 2.95
CA LEU A 37 -19.91 9.72 3.63
C LEU A 37 -19.46 10.62 4.79
N VAL A 38 -19.39 11.93 4.57
CA VAL A 38 -19.01 12.92 5.60
C VAL A 38 -20.02 12.95 6.76
N GLU A 39 -21.30 12.87 6.47
CA GLU A 39 -22.37 12.80 7.49
C GLU A 39 -22.28 11.53 8.36
N MET A 40 -21.77 10.44 7.79
CA MET A 40 -21.60 9.16 8.50
C MET A 40 -20.29 9.07 9.32
N MET A 41 -19.40 10.03 9.22
CA MET A 41 -18.10 9.98 9.89
C MET A 41 -18.20 9.84 11.41
N ASP A 42 -19.19 10.47 12.02
CA ASP A 42 -19.44 10.39 13.45
C ASP A 42 -20.00 9.03 13.91
N GLN A 43 -20.50 8.21 12.98
CA GLN A 43 -21.13 6.92 13.27
C GLN A 43 -20.19 5.72 13.16
N GLN A 44 -18.90 5.93 12.98
CA GLN A 44 -17.85 4.88 12.85
C GLN A 44 -18.03 3.89 11.67
N ASN A 45 -18.95 4.15 10.76
CA ASN A 45 -19.22 3.26 9.62
C ASN A 45 -18.91 3.94 8.28
N VAL A 46 -17.67 4.39 8.13
CA VAL A 46 -17.23 5.16 6.97
C VAL A 46 -16.50 4.26 5.97
N ASN A 47 -17.00 4.18 4.75
CA ASN A 47 -16.41 3.36 3.70
C ASN A 47 -15.89 4.21 2.53
N PHE A 48 -14.65 4.68 2.67
CA PHE A 48 -13.96 5.44 1.63
C PHE A 48 -13.67 4.62 0.36
N VAL A 49 -13.39 3.33 0.53
CA VAL A 49 -13.16 2.40 -0.61
C VAL A 49 -14.40 2.35 -1.49
N ARG A 50 -15.59 2.24 -0.90
CA ARG A 50 -16.85 2.24 -1.65
C ARG A 50 -17.07 3.55 -2.41
N CYS A 51 -16.81 4.69 -1.77
CA CYS A 51 -16.97 6.01 -2.38
C CYS A 51 -16.06 6.17 -3.60
N LEU A 52 -14.80 5.75 -3.49
CA LEU A 52 -13.84 5.80 -4.59
C LEU A 52 -14.18 4.78 -5.69
N THR A 53 -14.60 3.57 -5.32
CA THR A 53 -15.05 2.54 -6.26
C THR A 53 -16.22 3.04 -7.12
N ASN A 54 -17.19 3.69 -6.52
CA ASN A 54 -18.35 4.22 -7.24
C ASN A 54 -17.96 5.32 -8.23
N LEU A 55 -17.02 6.21 -7.86
CA LEU A 55 -16.47 7.21 -8.77
C LEU A 55 -15.81 6.55 -9.99
N PHE A 56 -14.94 5.60 -9.79
CA PHE A 56 -14.25 4.89 -10.87
C PHE A 56 -15.22 4.11 -11.77
N LYS A 57 -16.18 3.43 -11.14
CA LYS A 57 -17.22 2.71 -11.86
C LYS A 57 -18.07 3.63 -12.73
N ASP A 58 -18.48 4.78 -12.21
CA ASP A 58 -19.26 5.76 -12.96
C ASP A 58 -18.48 6.29 -14.17
N ILE A 59 -17.19 6.55 -14.03
CA ILE A 59 -16.31 6.98 -15.14
C ILE A 59 -16.17 5.88 -16.19
N VAL A 60 -15.87 4.66 -15.78
CA VAL A 60 -15.70 3.52 -16.69
C VAL A 60 -16.99 3.23 -17.44
N LEU A 61 -18.13 3.17 -16.76
CA LEU A 61 -19.44 2.93 -17.39
C LEU A 61 -19.82 4.06 -18.33
N ALA A 62 -19.55 5.32 -18.01
CA ALA A 62 -19.82 6.44 -18.89
C ALA A 62 -19.08 6.30 -20.23
N ILE A 63 -17.86 5.79 -20.23
CA ILE A 63 -17.09 5.55 -21.46
C ILE A 63 -17.60 4.32 -22.19
N GLU A 64 -17.82 3.20 -21.50
CA GLU A 64 -18.24 1.94 -22.12
C GLU A 64 -19.63 2.02 -22.73
N GLU A 65 -20.61 2.53 -22.00
CA GLU A 65 -21.99 2.66 -22.45
C GLU A 65 -22.18 3.68 -23.58
N ASN A 66 -21.25 4.64 -23.72
CA ASN A 66 -21.33 5.70 -24.69
C ASN A 66 -20.28 5.59 -25.82
N SER A 67 -19.53 4.50 -25.87
CA SER A 67 -18.44 4.32 -26.85
C SER A 67 -18.87 4.45 -28.30
N GLU A 68 -20.06 3.90 -28.64
CA GLU A 68 -20.64 4.01 -29.99
C GLU A 68 -21.00 5.46 -30.36
N ILE A 69 -21.51 6.22 -29.40
CA ILE A 69 -21.87 7.64 -29.61
C ILE A 69 -20.60 8.47 -29.77
N LEU A 70 -19.62 8.24 -28.91
CA LEU A 70 -18.34 8.97 -28.92
C LEU A 70 -17.56 8.72 -30.20
N SER A 71 -17.46 7.46 -30.62
CA SER A 71 -16.81 7.10 -31.88
C SER A 71 -17.60 7.51 -33.12
N GLY A 72 -18.91 7.56 -33.02
CA GLY A 72 -19.78 8.04 -34.11
C GLY A 72 -19.66 9.54 -34.36
N LEU A 73 -19.24 10.33 -33.40
CA LEU A 73 -18.99 11.77 -33.55
C LEU A 73 -17.60 12.06 -34.13
N CYS A 74 -16.54 11.55 -33.51
CA CYS A 74 -15.15 11.90 -33.85
C CYS A 74 -14.23 10.66 -33.91
N GLY A 75 -14.74 9.48 -34.21
CA GLY A 75 -13.92 8.27 -34.28
C GLY A 75 -13.31 7.89 -32.90
N GLU A 76 -12.21 7.17 -32.92
CA GLU A 76 -11.51 6.78 -31.69
C GLU A 76 -10.93 7.99 -30.93
N ASP A 77 -10.61 9.08 -31.61
CA ASP A 77 -10.19 10.33 -30.99
C ASP A 77 -11.26 10.89 -30.05
N GLY A 78 -12.56 10.69 -30.38
CA GLY A 78 -13.68 11.06 -29.51
C GLY A 78 -13.71 10.27 -28.20
N ILE A 79 -13.32 9.00 -28.24
CA ILE A 79 -13.18 8.15 -27.03
C ILE A 79 -12.02 8.63 -26.17
N VAL A 80 -10.86 8.92 -26.77
CA VAL A 80 -9.69 9.43 -26.05
C VAL A 80 -9.99 10.80 -25.42
N TYR A 81 -10.68 11.67 -26.14
CA TYR A 81 -11.11 12.96 -25.60
C TYR A 81 -12.00 12.77 -24.37
N ALA A 82 -12.99 11.89 -24.43
CA ALA A 82 -13.88 11.59 -23.31
C ALA A 82 -13.10 11.01 -22.11
N ILE A 83 -12.17 10.10 -22.36
CA ILE A 83 -11.31 9.54 -21.29
C ILE A 83 -10.51 10.64 -20.59
N CYS A 84 -9.88 11.55 -21.34
CA CYS A 84 -9.10 12.64 -20.75
C CYS A 84 -9.97 13.62 -19.97
N GLU A 85 -11.13 13.98 -20.48
CA GLU A 85 -12.06 14.89 -19.81
C GLU A 85 -12.67 14.29 -18.54
N LEU A 86 -13.03 12.99 -18.57
CA LEU A 86 -13.54 12.30 -17.38
C LEU A 86 -12.45 12.04 -16.36
N GLN A 87 -11.18 11.93 -16.78
CA GLN A 87 -10.05 11.87 -15.86
C GLN A 87 -9.90 13.16 -15.03
N GLU A 88 -10.30 14.30 -15.55
CA GLU A 88 -10.35 15.54 -14.76
C GLU A 88 -11.32 15.44 -13.57
N GLU A 89 -12.43 14.71 -13.71
CA GLU A 89 -13.34 14.42 -12.59
C GLU A 89 -12.71 13.45 -11.59
N CYS A 90 -11.95 12.45 -12.06
CA CYS A 90 -11.15 11.60 -11.17
C CYS A 90 -10.12 12.45 -10.39
N ASP A 91 -9.40 13.33 -11.07
CA ASP A 91 -8.44 14.23 -10.43
C ASP A 91 -9.09 15.13 -9.39
N SER A 92 -10.23 15.71 -9.69
CA SER A 92 -10.96 16.59 -8.78
C SER A 92 -11.59 15.81 -7.63
N ARG A 93 -12.44 14.84 -7.94
CA ARG A 93 -13.26 14.13 -6.95
C ARG A 93 -12.49 13.05 -6.20
N GLY A 94 -11.63 12.30 -6.89
CA GLY A 94 -10.79 11.27 -6.29
C GLY A 94 -9.79 11.85 -5.30
N SER A 95 -9.19 12.99 -5.62
CA SER A 95 -8.30 13.72 -4.72
C SER A 95 -9.00 14.16 -3.43
N VAL A 96 -10.23 14.66 -3.53
CA VAL A 96 -11.04 15.04 -2.36
C VAL A 96 -11.33 13.83 -1.47
N ILE A 97 -11.66 12.68 -2.03
CA ILE A 97 -11.93 11.44 -1.29
C ILE A 97 -10.67 10.97 -0.56
N LEU A 98 -9.53 10.89 -1.24
CA LEU A 98 -8.27 10.45 -0.63
C LEU A 98 -7.77 11.43 0.44
N ASN A 99 -7.83 12.74 0.19
CA ASN A 99 -7.46 13.75 1.18
C ASN A 99 -8.34 13.66 2.43
N LYS A 100 -9.65 13.42 2.26
CA LYS A 100 -10.56 13.26 3.38
C LYS A 100 -10.28 11.99 4.19
N TYR A 101 -9.90 10.90 3.53
CA TYR A 101 -9.45 9.69 4.20
C TYR A 101 -8.21 9.95 5.06
N MET A 102 -7.18 10.59 4.49
CA MET A 102 -5.95 10.90 5.22
C MET A 102 -6.19 11.83 6.42
N GLU A 103 -7.10 12.80 6.26
CA GLU A 103 -7.54 13.69 7.35
C GLU A 103 -8.32 12.92 8.43
N TYR A 104 -9.27 12.08 8.03
CA TYR A 104 -10.09 11.27 8.94
C TYR A 104 -9.25 10.34 9.81
N ARG A 105 -8.27 9.67 9.24
CA ARG A 105 -7.32 8.81 9.96
C ARG A 105 -6.17 9.58 10.61
N GLN A 106 -6.11 10.89 10.43
CA GLN A 106 -5.03 11.74 10.95
C GLN A 106 -3.62 11.19 10.62
N LEU A 107 -3.42 10.75 9.38
CA LEU A 107 -2.18 10.06 8.97
C LEU A 107 -0.94 10.93 9.13
N ALA A 108 -1.02 12.23 8.93
CA ALA A 108 0.09 13.15 9.14
C ALA A 108 0.52 13.21 10.61
N LYS A 109 -0.45 13.25 11.53
CA LYS A 109 -0.19 13.21 12.98
C LYS A 109 0.40 11.87 13.39
N LEU A 110 -0.20 10.77 12.94
CA LEU A 110 0.29 9.41 13.20
C LEU A 110 1.73 9.22 12.71
N SER A 111 2.04 9.69 11.50
CA SER A 111 3.41 9.63 10.96
C SER A 111 4.41 10.44 11.80
N SER A 112 4.00 11.60 12.31
CA SER A 112 4.83 12.42 13.21
C SER A 112 5.07 11.70 14.55
N GLU A 113 4.07 11.04 15.09
CA GLU A 113 4.16 10.24 16.32
C GLU A 113 5.13 9.05 16.12
N ILE A 114 5.04 8.36 15.00
CA ILE A 114 5.95 7.26 14.63
C ILE A 114 7.40 7.77 14.53
N ASN A 115 7.62 8.88 13.84
CA ASN A 115 8.95 9.46 13.69
C ASN A 115 9.53 9.91 15.04
N ALA A 116 8.72 10.50 15.90
CA ALA A 116 9.14 10.88 17.26
C ALA A 116 9.47 9.65 18.11
N HIS A 117 8.67 8.58 18.04
CA HIS A 117 8.91 7.32 18.71
C HIS A 117 10.24 6.70 18.27
N ASN A 118 10.49 6.61 16.96
CA ASN A 118 11.73 6.08 16.40
C ASN A 118 12.95 6.91 16.84
N THR A 119 12.84 8.22 16.91
CA THR A 119 13.93 9.11 17.36
C THR A 119 14.20 8.94 18.87
N ASN A 120 13.16 8.79 19.68
CA ASN A 120 13.28 8.64 21.12
C ASN A 120 13.86 7.28 21.53
N LEU A 121 13.65 6.22 20.74
CA LEU A 121 14.28 4.92 20.94
C LEU A 121 15.81 4.97 20.78
N LEU A 122 16.32 5.92 20.01
CA LEU A 122 17.76 6.19 19.87
C LEU A 122 18.33 7.02 21.05
N ALA A 123 17.48 7.71 21.81
CA ALA A 123 17.87 8.47 23.00
C ALA A 123 17.74 7.59 24.26
N VAL A 124 18.78 7.53 25.05
CA VAL A 124 18.83 6.75 26.31
C VAL A 124 17.76 7.28 27.29
N GLY A 125 16.65 6.55 27.42
CA GLY A 125 15.64 6.82 28.44
C GLY A 125 14.19 6.85 27.94
N GLY A 126 13.62 5.70 27.59
CA GLY A 126 12.18 5.42 27.47
C GLY A 126 11.28 6.61 27.12
N GLY A 127 11.09 6.89 25.83
CA GLY A 127 10.10 7.83 25.34
C GLY A 127 8.65 7.32 25.53
N PRO A 128 7.64 8.15 25.23
CA PRO A 128 6.25 7.72 25.27
C PRO A 128 6.02 6.48 24.37
N GLU A 129 5.12 5.62 24.80
CA GLU A 129 4.70 4.48 23.98
C GLU A 129 4.26 4.97 22.60
N GLY A 130 4.70 4.27 21.56
CA GLY A 130 4.28 4.55 20.18
C GLY A 130 2.81 4.18 19.95
N PRO A 131 2.29 4.43 18.74
CA PRO A 131 0.95 4.00 18.36
C PRO A 131 0.74 2.49 18.54
N ASP A 132 -0.51 2.04 18.77
CA ASP A 132 -0.82 0.61 18.84
C ASP A 132 -0.61 -0.04 17.45
N PRO A 133 0.28 -1.03 17.32
CA PRO A 133 0.52 -1.71 16.05
C PRO A 133 -0.74 -2.33 15.43
N ARG A 134 -1.73 -2.74 16.24
CA ARG A 134 -3.00 -3.31 15.76
C ARG A 134 -3.87 -2.27 15.06
N GLU A 135 -3.87 -1.04 15.57
CA GLU A 135 -4.57 0.07 14.93
C GLU A 135 -3.87 0.46 13.61
N VAL A 136 -2.54 0.48 13.63
CA VAL A 136 -1.73 0.72 12.41
C VAL A 136 -1.99 -0.35 11.35
N GLU A 137 -2.12 -1.63 11.73
CA GLU A 137 -2.45 -2.72 10.80
C GLU A 137 -3.80 -2.51 10.11
N LEU A 138 -4.82 -2.08 10.86
CA LEU A 138 -6.12 -1.74 10.28
C LEU A 138 -6.01 -0.64 9.23
N TYR A 139 -5.24 0.40 9.50
CA TYR A 139 -5.02 1.49 8.54
C TYR A 139 -4.22 1.03 7.32
N LEU A 140 -3.26 0.13 7.49
CA LEU A 140 -2.52 -0.48 6.38
C LEU A 140 -3.44 -1.23 5.41
N GLU A 141 -4.39 -2.01 5.91
CA GLU A 141 -5.37 -2.73 5.08
C GLU A 141 -6.29 -1.76 4.31
N GLU A 142 -6.74 -0.69 4.95
CA GLU A 142 -7.55 0.35 4.30
C GLU A 142 -6.75 1.08 3.21
N ILE A 143 -5.52 1.49 3.50
CA ILE A 143 -4.63 2.18 2.56
C ILE A 143 -4.32 1.26 1.38
N LEU A 144 -4.00 0.00 1.63
CA LEU A 144 -3.76 -0.99 0.59
C LEU A 144 -4.95 -1.10 -0.37
N SER A 145 -6.17 -1.20 0.16
CA SER A 145 -7.38 -1.27 -0.66
C SER A 145 -7.56 -0.03 -1.54
N LEU A 146 -7.28 1.16 -1.00
CA LEU A 146 -7.35 2.41 -1.77
C LEU A 146 -6.26 2.50 -2.85
N MET A 147 -5.03 2.08 -2.53
CA MET A 147 -3.91 2.07 -3.47
C MET A 147 -4.16 1.10 -4.63
N GLN A 148 -4.56 -0.14 -4.33
CA GLN A 148 -4.87 -1.14 -5.35
C GLN A 148 -5.99 -0.68 -6.27
N LEU A 149 -7.07 -0.14 -5.71
CA LEU A 149 -8.19 0.38 -6.47
C LEU A 149 -7.78 1.50 -7.43
N GLY A 150 -6.92 2.42 -6.98
CA GLY A 150 -6.40 3.50 -7.80
C GLY A 150 -5.51 3.00 -8.93
N GLU A 151 -4.64 2.03 -8.66
CA GLU A 151 -3.74 1.46 -9.67
C GLU A 151 -4.52 0.62 -10.69
N ASP A 152 -5.43 -0.23 -10.26
CA ASP A 152 -6.30 -1.04 -11.14
C ASP A 152 -7.11 -0.15 -12.09
N TYR A 153 -7.69 0.93 -11.58
CA TYR A 153 -8.40 1.91 -12.41
C TYR A 153 -7.46 2.56 -13.45
N THR A 154 -6.30 3.01 -13.02
CA THR A 154 -5.32 3.67 -13.89
C THR A 154 -4.83 2.74 -14.99
N GLU A 155 -4.46 1.51 -14.66
CA GLU A 155 -3.99 0.51 -15.62
C GLU A 155 -5.10 0.10 -16.59
N PHE A 156 -6.33 -0.11 -16.10
CA PHE A 156 -7.48 -0.39 -16.94
C PHE A 156 -7.70 0.71 -17.97
N MET A 157 -7.69 1.98 -17.56
CA MET A 157 -7.91 3.11 -18.46
C MET A 157 -6.76 3.28 -19.47
N ILE A 158 -5.52 3.11 -19.04
CA ILE A 158 -4.35 3.14 -19.93
C ILE A 158 -4.42 1.99 -20.95
N SER A 159 -4.81 0.79 -20.53
CA SER A 159 -4.95 -0.35 -21.43
C SER A 159 -6.04 -0.13 -22.48
N LYS A 160 -7.15 0.50 -22.09
CA LYS A 160 -8.20 0.91 -23.02
C LYS A 160 -7.71 1.89 -24.10
N ILE A 161 -6.94 2.89 -23.69
CA ILE A 161 -6.33 3.85 -24.63
C ILE A 161 -5.38 3.13 -25.60
N LYS A 162 -4.53 2.25 -25.08
CA LYS A 162 -3.56 1.48 -25.88
C LYS A 162 -4.22 0.49 -26.86
N ALA A 163 -5.44 0.03 -26.57
CA ALA A 163 -6.19 -0.86 -27.46
C ALA A 163 -6.78 -0.15 -28.69
N LEU A 164 -6.86 1.17 -28.69
CA LEU A 164 -7.33 1.95 -29.83
C LEU A 164 -6.24 2.01 -30.91
N THR A 165 -6.63 1.76 -32.16
CA THR A 165 -5.69 1.60 -33.28
C THR A 165 -5.69 2.75 -34.29
N SER A 166 -6.76 3.53 -34.31
CA SER A 166 -6.99 4.61 -35.28
C SER A 166 -6.88 6.01 -34.65
N VAL A 167 -6.24 6.11 -33.49
CA VAL A 167 -6.05 7.36 -32.74
C VAL A 167 -4.84 8.12 -33.28
N ASP A 168 -4.92 9.46 -33.29
CA ASP A 168 -3.78 10.32 -33.58
C ASP A 168 -2.57 9.95 -32.67
N PRO A 169 -1.42 9.61 -33.26
CA PRO A 169 -0.22 9.23 -32.51
C PRO A 169 0.23 10.25 -31.46
N GLU A 170 -0.09 11.51 -31.60
CA GLU A 170 0.24 12.56 -30.64
C GLU A 170 -0.68 12.56 -29.40
N LEU A 171 -1.92 12.07 -29.55
CA LEU A 171 -2.87 12.01 -28.44
C LEU A 171 -2.55 10.90 -27.43
N LEU A 172 -2.04 9.76 -27.87
CA LEU A 172 -1.78 8.59 -27.01
C LEU A 172 -0.80 8.88 -25.85
N PRO A 173 0.40 9.45 -26.11
CA PRO A 173 1.33 9.77 -25.04
C PRO A 173 0.79 10.83 -24.09
N ARG A 174 0.06 11.83 -24.64
CA ARG A 174 -0.55 12.90 -23.84
C ARG A 174 -1.63 12.37 -22.91
N ALA A 175 -2.51 11.50 -23.40
CA ALA A 175 -3.54 10.87 -22.62
C ALA A 175 -2.95 9.98 -21.53
N THR A 176 -1.98 9.12 -21.85
CA THR A 176 -1.30 8.26 -20.88
C THR A 176 -0.60 9.08 -19.78
N LYS A 177 0.04 10.18 -20.13
CA LYS A 177 0.68 11.08 -19.18
C LYS A 177 -0.32 11.71 -18.22
N ALA A 178 -1.54 12.05 -18.67
CA ALA A 178 -2.58 12.63 -17.81
C ALA A 178 -2.93 11.74 -16.61
N PHE A 179 -2.92 10.42 -16.78
CA PHE A 179 -3.17 9.46 -15.70
C PHE A 179 -2.03 9.37 -14.67
N ARG A 180 -0.79 9.66 -15.06
CA ARG A 180 0.39 9.52 -14.18
C ARG A 180 0.86 10.83 -13.54
N SER A 181 0.38 11.99 -14.03
CA SER A 181 0.83 13.31 -13.57
C SER A 181 -0.28 14.24 -13.05
N GLY A 182 -1.52 13.78 -13.02
CA GLY A 182 -2.67 14.53 -12.52
C GLY A 182 -2.68 14.69 -11.00
N SER A 183 -3.64 15.48 -10.49
CA SER A 183 -3.76 15.72 -9.04
C SER A 183 -4.13 14.47 -8.26
N PHE A 184 -4.93 13.56 -8.82
CA PHE A 184 -5.22 12.28 -8.19
C PHE A 184 -3.94 11.44 -7.99
N SER A 185 -3.10 11.34 -9.01
CA SER A 185 -1.82 10.64 -8.93
C SER A 185 -0.90 11.21 -7.85
N LYS A 186 -0.86 12.54 -7.71
CA LYS A 186 -0.06 13.21 -6.66
C LYS A 186 -0.57 12.88 -5.26
N VAL A 187 -1.87 12.95 -5.05
CA VAL A 187 -2.47 12.60 -3.74
C VAL A 187 -2.30 11.12 -3.43
N ALA A 188 -2.39 10.25 -4.44
CA ALA A 188 -2.10 8.83 -4.29
C ALA A 188 -0.63 8.58 -3.88
N GLN A 189 0.32 9.37 -4.39
CA GLN A 189 1.72 9.33 -3.95
C GLN A 189 1.90 9.76 -2.49
N ASP A 190 1.16 10.76 -2.02
CA ASP A 190 1.17 11.15 -0.61
C ASP A 190 0.66 10.00 0.27
N LEU A 191 -0.42 9.34 -0.14
CA LEU A 191 -0.94 8.15 0.54
C LEU A 191 0.10 7.01 0.57
N THR A 192 0.81 6.78 -0.53
CA THR A 192 1.92 5.83 -0.62
C THR A 192 3.05 6.16 0.38
N GLY A 193 3.36 7.44 0.55
CA GLY A 193 4.34 7.90 1.54
C GLY A 193 3.93 7.53 2.97
N PHE A 194 2.68 7.72 3.33
CA PHE A 194 2.14 7.28 4.63
C PHE A 194 2.17 5.76 4.77
N TYR A 195 1.78 5.03 3.72
CA TYR A 195 1.85 3.57 3.72
C TYR A 195 3.23 3.06 4.11
N VAL A 196 4.29 3.56 3.49
CA VAL A 196 5.68 3.14 3.77
C VAL A 196 6.06 3.39 5.22
N ILE A 197 5.68 4.55 5.79
CA ILE A 197 5.97 4.88 7.19
C ILE A 197 5.23 3.92 8.15
N LEU A 198 3.96 3.67 7.90
CA LEU A 198 3.14 2.79 8.73
C LEU A 198 3.59 1.33 8.64
N GLU A 199 3.89 0.84 7.43
CA GLU A 199 4.39 -0.52 7.23
C GLU A 199 5.74 -0.73 7.91
N GLY A 200 6.65 0.22 7.79
CA GLY A 200 7.94 0.18 8.47
C GLY A 200 7.79 0.13 9.99
N PHE A 201 6.91 0.94 10.56
CA PHE A 201 6.62 0.92 11.99
C PHE A 201 6.02 -0.42 12.43
N PHE A 202 5.00 -0.91 11.73
CA PHE A 202 4.35 -2.19 12.03
C PHE A 202 5.35 -3.35 12.02
N MET A 203 6.20 -3.39 11.00
CA MET A 203 7.23 -4.42 10.85
C MET A 203 8.23 -4.40 12.01
N VAL A 204 8.77 -3.22 12.32
CA VAL A 204 9.76 -3.05 13.41
C VAL A 204 9.19 -3.44 14.76
N GLU A 205 8.00 -2.94 15.11
CA GLU A 205 7.40 -3.21 16.42
C GLU A 205 7.03 -4.69 16.61
N ASN A 206 6.54 -5.36 15.56
CA ASN A 206 6.20 -6.78 15.64
C ASN A 206 7.44 -7.68 15.65
N VAL A 207 8.50 -7.34 14.92
CA VAL A 207 9.79 -8.07 14.99
C VAL A 207 10.41 -7.91 16.39
N ARG A 208 10.44 -6.70 16.94
CA ARG A 208 10.92 -6.47 18.32
C ARG A 208 10.12 -7.23 19.36
N LYS A 209 8.80 -7.28 19.19
CA LYS A 209 7.93 -8.07 20.05
C LYS A 209 8.25 -9.55 19.94
N ALA A 210 8.40 -10.10 18.75
CA ALA A 210 8.77 -11.50 18.53
C ALA A 210 10.10 -11.86 19.20
N ILE A 211 11.10 -10.98 19.11
CA ILE A 211 12.39 -11.15 19.77
C ILE A 211 12.24 -11.14 21.30
N LYS A 212 11.42 -10.23 21.83
CA LYS A 212 11.24 -10.04 23.29
C LYS A 212 10.51 -11.21 23.96
N ILE A 213 9.50 -11.77 23.29
CA ILE A 213 8.66 -12.87 23.82
C ILE A 213 9.16 -14.24 23.41
N ASP A 214 10.37 -14.34 22.86
CA ASP A 214 10.94 -15.58 22.36
C ASP A 214 10.96 -16.69 23.41
N GLU A 215 10.38 -17.82 23.05
CA GLU A 215 10.21 -18.97 23.91
C GLU A 215 10.75 -20.25 23.25
N HIS A 216 11.23 -21.16 24.09
CA HIS A 216 11.56 -22.51 23.63
C HIS A 216 10.26 -23.28 23.29
N VAL A 217 10.19 -23.79 22.09
CA VAL A 217 9.06 -24.61 21.63
C VAL A 217 9.38 -26.09 21.91
N PRO A 218 8.57 -26.82 22.69
CA PRO A 218 8.77 -28.24 22.94
C PRO A 218 8.89 -29.02 21.62
N ASP A 219 9.81 -29.96 21.58
CA ASP A 219 10.07 -30.83 20.42
C ASP A 219 10.51 -30.11 19.12
N CYS A 220 10.83 -28.82 19.20
CA CYS A 220 11.37 -28.06 18.08
C CYS A 220 12.88 -27.83 18.24
N LEU A 221 13.56 -27.72 17.10
CA LEU A 221 15.00 -27.41 17.05
C LEU A 221 15.30 -25.93 17.26
N THR A 222 14.31 -25.07 17.01
CA THR A 222 14.41 -23.61 17.09
C THR A 222 13.47 -23.06 18.18
N THR A 223 13.71 -21.79 18.56
CA THR A 223 12.77 -21.04 19.38
C THR A 223 11.67 -20.37 18.53
N SER A 224 10.61 -19.86 19.16
CA SER A 224 9.47 -19.23 18.49
C SER A 224 9.88 -17.99 17.66
N MET A 225 10.95 -17.30 18.07
CA MET A 225 11.43 -16.08 17.42
C MET A 225 11.66 -16.25 15.91
N VAL A 226 12.19 -17.40 15.48
CA VAL A 226 12.54 -17.63 14.06
C VAL A 226 11.27 -17.59 13.21
N ASP A 227 10.28 -18.39 13.55
CA ASP A 227 9.03 -18.45 12.80
C ASP A 227 8.26 -17.12 12.87
N ASP A 228 8.18 -16.53 14.05
CA ASP A 228 7.42 -15.29 14.28
C ASP A 228 8.01 -14.11 13.51
N VAL A 229 9.35 -13.93 13.52
CA VAL A 229 10.02 -12.85 12.78
C VAL A 229 9.82 -13.01 11.28
N PHE A 230 10.04 -14.19 10.74
CA PHE A 230 9.88 -14.41 9.29
C PHE A 230 8.42 -14.35 8.84
N TYR A 231 7.47 -14.74 9.68
CA TYR A 231 6.05 -14.52 9.42
C TYR A 231 5.71 -13.04 9.28
N VAL A 232 6.20 -12.20 10.19
CA VAL A 232 6.01 -10.74 10.12
C VAL A 232 6.61 -10.16 8.84
N LEU A 233 7.87 -10.48 8.56
CA LEU A 233 8.56 -9.98 7.36
C LEU A 233 7.86 -10.41 6.06
N GLN A 234 7.44 -11.65 5.97
CA GLN A 234 6.72 -12.18 4.82
C GLN A 234 5.38 -11.45 4.63
N SER A 235 4.63 -11.26 5.70
CA SER A 235 3.33 -10.57 5.67
C SER A 235 3.48 -9.11 5.20
N CYS A 236 4.47 -8.40 5.72
CA CYS A 236 4.75 -7.01 5.33
C CYS A 236 5.20 -6.90 3.86
N LEU A 237 6.06 -7.81 3.41
CA LEU A 237 6.55 -7.81 2.02
C LEU A 237 5.47 -8.20 1.02
N ARG A 238 4.63 -9.20 1.33
CA ARG A 238 3.46 -9.55 0.50
C ARG A 238 2.49 -8.38 0.36
N ARG A 239 2.22 -7.67 1.46
CA ARG A 239 1.38 -6.47 1.45
C ARG A 239 2.00 -5.36 0.59
N ALA A 240 3.32 -5.14 0.70
CA ALA A 240 4.02 -4.16 -0.14
C ALA A 240 3.96 -4.51 -1.63
N ILE A 241 4.14 -5.77 -2.00
CA ILE A 241 4.03 -6.24 -3.39
C ILE A 241 2.61 -6.02 -3.91
N SER A 242 1.58 -6.29 -3.09
CA SER A 242 0.17 -6.08 -3.44
C SER A 242 -0.19 -4.62 -3.72
N THR A 243 0.66 -3.65 -3.34
CA THR A 243 0.44 -2.24 -3.71
C THR A 243 0.68 -1.96 -5.19
N SER A 244 1.31 -2.87 -5.93
CA SER A 244 1.78 -2.68 -7.31
C SER A 244 2.69 -1.45 -7.48
N ASN A 245 3.28 -0.96 -6.39
CA ASN A 245 4.16 0.20 -6.36
C ASN A 245 5.59 -0.20 -6.01
N ILE A 246 6.47 -0.15 -7.00
CA ILE A 246 7.85 -0.61 -6.86
C ILE A 246 8.64 0.17 -5.79
N SER A 247 8.37 1.45 -5.62
CA SER A 247 9.02 2.27 -4.60
C SER A 247 8.65 1.82 -3.20
N SER A 248 7.38 1.43 -2.98
CA SER A 248 6.92 0.85 -1.71
C SER A 248 7.59 -0.49 -1.43
N VAL A 249 7.67 -1.37 -2.43
CA VAL A 249 8.35 -2.67 -2.29
C VAL A 249 9.81 -2.49 -1.91
N VAL A 250 10.53 -1.63 -2.61
CA VAL A 250 11.95 -1.35 -2.33
C VAL A 250 12.15 -0.78 -0.93
N ALA A 251 11.29 0.14 -0.49
CA ALA A 251 11.37 0.74 0.83
C ALA A 251 11.13 -0.30 1.95
N VAL A 252 10.10 -1.14 1.82
CA VAL A 252 9.79 -2.19 2.80
C VAL A 252 10.87 -3.27 2.81
N LEU A 253 11.37 -3.68 1.65
CA LEU A 253 12.47 -4.64 1.53
C LEU A 253 13.76 -4.11 2.18
N SER A 254 14.07 -2.84 1.98
CA SER A 254 15.23 -2.18 2.63
C SER A 254 15.09 -2.19 4.15
N GLY A 255 13.88 -1.89 4.66
CA GLY A 255 13.58 -1.96 6.09
C GLY A 255 13.72 -3.38 6.65
N ALA A 256 13.20 -4.38 5.96
CA ALA A 256 13.32 -5.79 6.34
C ALA A 256 14.77 -6.25 6.38
N SER A 257 15.56 -5.88 5.36
CA SER A 257 17.00 -6.20 5.30
C SER A 257 17.77 -5.55 6.45
N SER A 258 17.45 -4.30 6.78
CA SER A 258 18.05 -3.60 7.91
C SER A 258 17.72 -4.26 9.26
N LEU A 259 16.47 -4.67 9.47
CA LEU A 259 16.06 -5.39 10.69
C LEU A 259 16.78 -6.73 10.84
N LEU A 260 16.87 -7.51 9.77
CA LEU A 260 17.57 -8.78 9.76
C LEU A 260 19.06 -8.62 10.03
N GLY A 261 19.70 -7.64 9.40
CA GLY A 261 21.13 -7.41 9.52
C GLY A 261 21.56 -6.79 10.86
N ASN A 262 20.68 -6.10 11.55
CA ASN A 262 20.98 -5.43 12.81
C ASN A 262 20.29 -6.11 14.01
N GLU A 263 19.05 -5.75 14.29
CA GLU A 263 18.36 -6.16 15.54
C GLU A 263 18.17 -7.67 15.65
N TYR A 264 17.75 -8.32 14.57
CA TYR A 264 17.55 -9.77 14.57
C TYR A 264 18.89 -10.52 14.65
N HIS A 265 19.90 -10.09 13.90
CA HIS A 265 21.23 -10.66 13.96
C HIS A 265 21.84 -10.53 15.36
N GLU A 266 21.69 -9.36 15.99
CA GLU A 266 22.15 -9.14 17.38
C GLU A 266 21.40 -10.06 18.37
N ALA A 267 20.09 -10.24 18.21
CA ALA A 267 19.31 -11.15 19.04
C ALA A 267 19.79 -12.61 18.89
N LEU A 268 20.09 -13.06 17.67
CA LEU A 268 20.66 -14.37 17.42
C LEU A 268 22.04 -14.53 18.10
N GLN A 269 22.92 -13.54 17.94
CA GLN A 269 24.26 -13.57 18.54
C GLN A 269 24.18 -13.53 20.08
N HIS A 270 23.26 -12.76 20.64
CA HIS A 270 23.11 -12.69 22.11
C HIS A 270 22.80 -14.07 22.71
N LYS A 271 22.03 -14.90 22.01
CA LYS A 271 21.70 -16.26 22.45
C LYS A 271 22.86 -17.26 22.36
N THR A 272 23.88 -16.98 21.53
CA THR A 272 25.09 -17.81 21.42
C THR A 272 26.16 -17.41 22.42
N ARG A 273 26.09 -16.22 23.02
CA ARG A 273 27.06 -15.77 24.03
C ARG A 273 26.90 -16.59 25.30
N GLU A 274 28.02 -17.06 25.84
CA GLU A 274 28.01 -17.76 27.14
C GLU A 274 27.40 -16.85 28.22
N PRO A 275 26.52 -17.39 29.08
CA PRO A 275 26.04 -16.65 30.23
C PRO A 275 27.23 -16.22 31.09
N ASN A 276 27.22 -14.94 31.56
CA ASN A 276 28.29 -14.34 32.34
C ASN A 276 28.82 -15.29 33.39
N LEU A 277 30.14 -15.47 33.44
CA LEU A 277 30.85 -16.33 34.40
C LEU A 277 30.42 -16.12 35.86
N GLY A 278 29.85 -14.95 36.19
CA GLY A 278 29.31 -14.65 37.53
C GLY A 278 28.10 -15.51 37.95
N ALA A 279 27.30 -15.96 37.03
CA ALA A 279 26.18 -16.85 37.26
C ALA A 279 26.64 -18.32 37.44
N LYS A 280 27.76 -18.72 36.85
CA LYS A 280 28.34 -20.06 36.96
C LYS A 280 28.86 -20.38 38.36
N LEU A 281 29.23 -19.38 39.18
CA LEU A 281 29.73 -19.55 40.54
C LEU A 281 28.63 -19.82 41.59
N PHE A 282 27.36 -19.54 41.27
CA PHE A 282 26.26 -19.72 42.24
C PHE A 282 25.41 -20.96 42.04
N PHE A 283 25.44 -21.62 40.89
CA PHE A 283 24.61 -22.78 40.56
C PHE A 283 25.48 -23.95 40.08
N GLY A 284 25.93 -24.80 41.03
CA GLY A 284 26.78 -25.96 40.71
C GLY A 284 26.10 -26.97 39.79
N GLY A 285 26.82 -27.39 38.75
CA GLY A 285 26.63 -28.65 38.00
C GLY A 285 25.44 -28.77 37.04
N VAL A 286 24.29 -28.25 37.38
CA VAL A 286 23.05 -28.36 36.54
C VAL A 286 23.03 -27.29 35.41
N GLY A 287 23.78 -26.23 35.56
CA GLY A 287 23.83 -25.14 34.58
C GLY A 287 24.59 -25.45 33.28
N VAL A 288 25.54 -26.39 33.32
CA VAL A 288 26.39 -26.68 32.13
C VAL A 288 25.61 -27.45 31.05
N GLN A 289 24.70 -28.36 31.44
CA GLN A 289 23.92 -29.14 30.49
C GLN A 289 22.80 -28.29 29.81
N LYS A 290 22.18 -27.35 30.55
CA LYS A 290 21.26 -26.34 29.98
C LYS A 290 21.96 -25.40 28.99
N THR A 291 23.16 -24.97 29.31
CA THR A 291 23.94 -24.07 28.45
C THR A 291 24.29 -24.70 27.10
N GLY A 292 24.63 -26.00 27.07
CA GLY A 292 24.90 -26.73 25.83
C GLY A 292 23.67 -26.86 24.93
N THR A 293 22.52 -27.13 25.50
CA THR A 293 21.24 -27.20 24.78
C THR A 293 20.83 -25.83 24.27
N GLU A 294 20.98 -24.79 25.06
CA GLU A 294 20.67 -23.40 24.65
C GLU A 294 21.57 -22.92 23.50
N ILE A 295 22.87 -23.23 23.53
CA ILE A 295 23.80 -22.92 22.43
C ILE A 295 23.43 -23.72 21.17
N ALA A 296 23.11 -24.99 21.28
CA ALA A 296 22.67 -25.80 20.14
C ALA A 296 21.40 -25.24 19.50
N THR A 297 20.41 -24.86 20.33
CA THR A 297 19.18 -24.20 19.85
C THR A 297 19.49 -22.87 19.18
N ALA A 298 20.40 -22.06 19.74
CA ALA A 298 20.79 -20.79 19.14
C ALA A 298 21.51 -20.96 17.79
N LEU A 299 22.34 -22.01 17.63
CA LEU A 299 22.95 -22.35 16.34
C LEU A 299 21.90 -22.82 15.33
N ASN A 300 20.93 -23.62 15.76
CA ASN A 300 19.81 -24.02 14.91
C ASN A 300 18.97 -22.80 14.50
N ASN A 301 18.74 -21.83 15.38
CA ASN A 301 18.07 -20.58 15.02
C ASN A 301 18.79 -19.86 13.89
N MET A 302 20.13 -19.80 13.91
CA MET A 302 20.92 -19.17 12.85
C MET A 302 20.83 -19.94 11.53
N ASP A 303 20.92 -21.26 11.57
CA ASP A 303 20.88 -22.11 10.39
C ASP A 303 19.52 -22.04 9.69
N VAL A 304 18.45 -22.26 10.44
CA VAL A 304 17.07 -22.16 9.92
C VAL A 304 16.74 -20.74 9.44
N SER A 305 17.25 -19.70 10.11
CA SER A 305 17.09 -18.31 9.66
C SER A 305 17.74 -18.10 8.29
N SER A 306 18.89 -18.68 8.03
CA SER A 306 19.55 -18.59 6.73
C SER A 306 18.70 -19.24 5.61
N GLU A 307 18.09 -20.38 5.90
CA GLU A 307 17.15 -21.03 4.96
C GLU A 307 15.92 -20.17 4.71
N TYR A 308 15.36 -19.55 5.75
CA TYR A 308 14.17 -18.69 5.64
C TYR A 308 14.46 -17.42 4.84
N VAL A 309 15.63 -16.81 4.98
CA VAL A 309 16.06 -15.67 4.15
C VAL A 309 16.09 -16.05 2.68
N LEU A 310 16.64 -17.22 2.34
CA LEU A 310 16.68 -17.71 0.95
C LEU A 310 15.28 -18.00 0.39
N LYS A 311 14.40 -18.60 1.18
CA LYS A 311 12.99 -18.83 0.80
C LYS A 311 12.25 -17.53 0.57
N LEU A 312 12.41 -16.56 1.48
CA LEU A 312 11.78 -15.24 1.38
C LEU A 312 12.27 -14.48 0.14
N LYS A 313 13.57 -14.52 -0.15
CA LYS A 313 14.15 -13.94 -1.36
C LYS A 313 13.52 -14.55 -2.61
N HIS A 314 13.46 -15.87 -2.69
CA HIS A 314 12.88 -16.56 -3.84
C HIS A 314 11.40 -16.23 -4.06
N GLU A 315 10.60 -16.19 -2.99
CA GLU A 315 9.20 -15.80 -3.05
C GLU A 315 9.03 -14.38 -3.59
N ILE A 316 9.85 -13.43 -3.14
CA ILE A 316 9.80 -12.04 -3.62
C ILE A 316 10.16 -11.97 -5.10
N GLU A 317 11.20 -12.68 -5.52
CA GLU A 317 11.65 -12.74 -6.92
C GLU A 317 10.55 -13.30 -7.82
N GLU A 318 9.85 -14.36 -7.41
CA GLU A 318 8.72 -14.94 -8.15
C GLU A 318 7.54 -13.95 -8.25
N GLN A 319 7.12 -13.37 -7.14
CA GLN A 319 5.98 -12.45 -7.11
C GLN A 319 6.25 -11.12 -7.84
N CYS A 320 7.50 -10.68 -7.93
CA CYS A 320 7.85 -9.49 -8.69
C CYS A 320 8.08 -9.77 -10.19
N ALA A 321 8.16 -11.03 -10.61
CA ALA A 321 8.29 -11.42 -12.00
C ALA A 321 6.93 -11.55 -12.73
N GLU A 322 5.84 -11.70 -12.00
CA GLU A 322 4.46 -11.68 -12.50
C GLU A 322 3.97 -10.24 -12.69
#